data_c823b2e26a344d0011c724084b814bd1
#
_entry.id   c823b2e26a344d0011c724084b814bd1
#
_cell.length_a   1.000
_cell.length_b   1.000
_cell.length_c   1.000
_cell.angle_alpha   90.00
_cell.angle_beta   90.00
_cell.angle_gamma   90.00
#
_symmetry.space_group_name_H-M   'P 1'
#
loop_
_entity.id
_entity.type
_entity.pdbx_description
1 polymer ?
#
loop_
_entity_poly.entity_id
_entity_poly.type
_entity_poly.pdbx_seq_one_letter_code
_entity_poly.pdbx_strand_id
1 'polypeptide(L)'
;MRIDADATTVGTARVRDSWAVGRSSAARQIAEHTGVQPPSDFDDIASGFNPGAPVPQSMQKPKHPPKYRNRKCEHEGIRFDSEKERARYFDLVRMQAASLIRDLRLQVPFVLTERMQRDDGTWERASKYVADFVYIDCKTGKQVVEDVKSPITRKNPTYIQKRKTMLAVRGITIKEV
;
A
#
# COMPACT_ATOMS: atom_id res chain seq x y z
N MET A 1 -13.69 -2.27 -55.28
CA MET A 1 -13.27 -2.69 -53.92
C MET A 1 -14.40 -2.28 -52.98
N ARG A 2 -15.28 -3.21 -52.58
CA ARG A 2 -16.38 -2.94 -51.65
C ARG A 2 -15.85 -3.06 -50.22
N ILE A 3 -15.99 -2.02 -49.45
CA ILE A 3 -15.67 -2.01 -48.05
C ILE A 3 -16.96 -2.37 -47.33
N ASP A 4 -16.99 -3.56 -46.69
CA ASP A 4 -18.10 -3.96 -45.85
C ASP A 4 -18.15 -3.08 -44.58
N ALA A 5 -19.29 -2.40 -44.42
CA ALA A 5 -19.50 -1.36 -43.40
C ALA A 5 -19.80 -1.90 -41.97
N ASP A 6 -19.65 -3.21 -41.73
CA ASP A 6 -20.12 -3.84 -40.47
C ASP A 6 -19.04 -4.41 -39.54
N ALA A 7 -17.82 -3.97 -39.68
CA ALA A 7 -16.78 -4.38 -38.73
C ALA A 7 -16.23 -3.18 -37.97
N THR A 8 -16.88 -2.80 -36.87
CA THR A 8 -16.30 -1.83 -35.92
C THR A 8 -15.24 -2.54 -35.12
N THR A 9 -14.00 -2.51 -35.59
CA THR A 9 -12.86 -3.02 -34.87
C THR A 9 -12.20 -1.87 -34.11
N VAL A 10 -12.33 -1.83 -32.81
CA VAL A 10 -11.59 -0.92 -31.93
C VAL A 10 -10.44 -1.72 -31.33
N GLY A 11 -9.25 -1.57 -31.88
CA GLY A 11 -8.07 -2.33 -31.48
C GLY A 11 -8.20 -3.83 -31.77
N THR A 12 -7.56 -4.70 -30.99
CA THR A 12 -7.60 -6.16 -31.11
C THR A 12 -8.78 -6.82 -30.39
N ALA A 13 -9.70 -6.06 -29.80
CA ALA A 13 -10.85 -6.57 -29.06
C ALA A 13 -12.13 -6.50 -29.93
N ARG A 14 -12.76 -7.66 -30.19
CA ARG A 14 -14.12 -7.72 -30.71
C ARG A 14 -15.09 -7.35 -29.59
N VAL A 15 -15.88 -6.29 -29.76
CA VAL A 15 -17.03 -6.01 -28.91
C VAL A 15 -18.09 -7.08 -29.18
N ARG A 16 -18.35 -7.94 -28.23
CA ARG A 16 -19.45 -8.92 -28.27
C ARG A 16 -20.73 -8.21 -27.86
N ASP A 17 -21.85 -8.66 -28.45
CA ASP A 17 -23.17 -8.12 -28.17
C ASP A 17 -23.43 -7.97 -26.66
N SER A 18 -24.00 -6.84 -26.27
CA SER A 18 -24.16 -6.37 -24.88
C SER A 18 -24.93 -7.33 -23.96
N TRP A 19 -25.73 -8.25 -24.53
CA TRP A 19 -26.50 -9.24 -23.77
C TRP A 19 -25.67 -10.45 -23.29
N ALA A 20 -24.45 -10.61 -23.84
CA ALA A 20 -23.58 -11.75 -23.53
C ALA A 20 -22.52 -11.45 -22.43
N VAL A 21 -22.45 -10.20 -21.95
CA VAL A 21 -21.49 -9.77 -20.93
C VAL A 21 -22.02 -10.16 -19.55
N GLY A 22 -21.30 -11.03 -18.84
CA GLY A 22 -21.55 -11.36 -17.44
C GLY A 22 -22.22 -12.70 -17.15
N ARG A 23 -22.57 -13.50 -18.16
CA ARG A 23 -23.15 -14.83 -17.93
C ARG A 23 -22.09 -15.92 -17.86
N SER A 24 -22.15 -16.78 -16.85
CA SER A 24 -21.27 -17.95 -16.75
C SER A 24 -21.49 -18.90 -17.95
N SER A 25 -20.45 -19.66 -18.32
CA SER A 25 -20.54 -20.66 -19.39
C SER A 25 -21.64 -21.73 -19.14
N ALA A 26 -21.90 -22.04 -17.87
CA ALA A 26 -22.96 -22.95 -17.47
C ALA A 26 -24.36 -22.40 -17.73
N ALA A 27 -24.61 -21.12 -17.44
CA ALA A 27 -25.89 -20.46 -17.71
C ALA A 27 -26.20 -20.43 -19.22
N ARG A 28 -25.17 -20.27 -20.06
CA ARG A 28 -25.30 -20.30 -21.53
C ARG A 28 -25.66 -21.68 -22.03
N GLN A 29 -25.05 -22.76 -21.51
CA GLN A 29 -25.36 -24.14 -21.88
C GLN A 29 -26.78 -24.54 -21.49
N ILE A 30 -27.27 -24.09 -20.34
CA ILE A 30 -28.65 -24.36 -19.90
C ILE A 30 -29.65 -23.63 -20.82
N ALA A 31 -29.41 -22.38 -21.18
CA ALA A 31 -30.29 -21.62 -22.08
C ALA A 31 -30.35 -22.23 -23.50
N GLU A 32 -29.24 -22.77 -24.02
CA GLU A 32 -29.17 -23.45 -25.31
C GLU A 32 -29.92 -24.77 -25.30
N HIS A 33 -29.95 -25.52 -24.20
CA HIS A 33 -30.63 -26.84 -24.11
C HIS A 33 -32.10 -26.78 -23.72
N THR A 34 -32.49 -25.78 -22.93
CA THR A 34 -33.87 -25.74 -22.39
C THR A 34 -34.71 -24.63 -23.01
N GLY A 35 -34.13 -23.70 -23.78
CA GLY A 35 -34.80 -22.51 -24.29
C GLY A 35 -35.27 -21.52 -23.19
N VAL A 36 -35.03 -21.84 -21.94
CA VAL A 36 -35.39 -20.98 -20.79
C VAL A 36 -34.15 -20.23 -20.33
N GLN A 37 -34.23 -18.91 -20.34
CA GLN A 37 -33.17 -18.10 -19.75
C GLN A 37 -33.23 -18.21 -18.22
N PRO A 38 -32.17 -18.68 -17.55
CA PRO A 38 -32.13 -18.59 -16.10
C PRO A 38 -32.16 -17.13 -15.68
N PRO A 39 -32.78 -16.80 -14.52
CA PRO A 39 -32.78 -15.44 -13.98
C PRO A 39 -31.35 -14.94 -13.87
N SER A 40 -31.13 -13.68 -14.20
CA SER A 40 -29.79 -13.12 -14.05
C SER A 40 -29.52 -12.92 -12.55
N ASP A 41 -28.30 -13.24 -12.11
CA ASP A 41 -27.87 -12.99 -10.72
C ASP A 41 -28.06 -11.52 -10.30
N PHE A 42 -28.26 -10.63 -11.27
CA PHE A 42 -28.56 -9.21 -11.07
C PHE A 42 -30.02 -8.95 -10.64
N ASP A 43 -30.98 -9.73 -11.14
CA ASP A 43 -32.40 -9.54 -10.80
C ASP A 43 -32.67 -9.99 -9.35
N ASP A 44 -31.98 -11.04 -8.89
CA ASP A 44 -32.05 -11.49 -7.50
C ASP A 44 -31.39 -10.49 -6.52
N ILE A 45 -30.31 -9.81 -6.96
CA ILE A 45 -29.66 -8.77 -6.17
C ILE A 45 -30.51 -7.50 -6.11
N ALA A 46 -31.16 -7.11 -7.21
CA ALA A 46 -31.97 -5.90 -7.27
C ALA A 46 -33.28 -6.01 -6.46
N SER A 47 -33.86 -7.20 -6.40
CA SER A 47 -35.11 -7.43 -5.64
C SER A 47 -34.93 -7.55 -4.13
N GLY A 48 -33.68 -7.82 -3.66
CA GLY A 48 -33.35 -8.01 -2.24
C GLY A 48 -32.32 -7.04 -1.67
N PHE A 49 -31.83 -6.09 -2.45
CA PHE A 49 -30.80 -5.17 -1.99
C PHE A 49 -31.37 -4.10 -1.06
N ASN A 50 -31.22 -4.31 0.24
CA ASN A 50 -31.40 -3.28 1.25
C ASN A 50 -30.03 -2.69 1.64
N PRO A 51 -29.71 -1.44 1.25
CA PRO A 51 -28.39 -0.85 1.52
C PRO A 51 -28.10 -0.64 3.02
N GLY A 52 -29.10 -0.80 3.88
CA GLY A 52 -28.96 -0.74 5.34
C GLY A 52 -28.92 -2.11 6.02
N ALA A 53 -29.07 -3.21 5.29
CA ALA A 53 -29.01 -4.54 5.88
C ALA A 53 -27.58 -4.97 6.17
N PRO A 54 -27.31 -5.61 7.32
CA PRO A 54 -25.98 -6.16 7.60
C PRO A 54 -25.63 -7.22 6.57
N VAL A 55 -24.46 -7.08 5.94
CA VAL A 55 -23.95 -8.02 4.93
C VAL A 55 -23.87 -9.42 5.55
N PRO A 56 -24.48 -10.46 4.92
CA PRO A 56 -24.41 -11.82 5.42
C PRO A 56 -22.95 -12.25 5.67
N GLN A 57 -22.71 -13.00 6.74
CA GLN A 57 -21.34 -13.45 7.12
C GLN A 57 -20.64 -14.22 5.99
N SER A 58 -21.37 -14.92 5.13
CA SER A 58 -20.86 -15.63 3.96
C SER A 58 -20.28 -14.71 2.88
N MET A 59 -20.72 -13.46 2.80
CA MET A 59 -20.21 -12.45 1.86
C MET A 59 -19.12 -11.55 2.47
N GLN A 60 -18.86 -11.66 3.76
CA GLN A 60 -17.75 -10.94 4.38
C GLN A 60 -16.44 -11.56 3.91
N LYS A 61 -15.60 -10.76 3.24
CA LYS A 61 -14.25 -11.21 2.88
C LYS A 61 -13.55 -11.72 4.14
N PRO A 62 -12.99 -12.94 4.14
CA PRO A 62 -12.27 -13.46 5.29
C PRO A 62 -11.22 -12.42 5.70
N LYS A 63 -11.22 -12.02 6.97
CA LYS A 63 -10.19 -11.14 7.52
C LYS A 63 -8.88 -11.94 7.48
N HIS A 64 -8.09 -11.72 6.43
CA HIS A 64 -6.76 -12.31 6.38
C HIS A 64 -5.97 -11.86 7.61
N PRO A 65 -5.30 -12.78 8.31
CA PRO A 65 -4.43 -12.39 9.40
C PRO A 65 -3.42 -11.36 8.87
N PRO A 66 -3.03 -10.37 9.67
CA PRO A 66 -2.12 -9.33 9.23
C PRO A 66 -0.84 -9.99 8.69
N LYS A 67 -0.43 -9.62 7.48
CA LYS A 67 0.71 -10.18 6.73
C LYS A 67 2.02 -10.17 7.55
N TYR A 68 2.11 -9.28 8.52
CA TYR A 68 3.23 -9.15 9.45
C TYR A 68 2.69 -9.22 10.87
N ARG A 69 3.29 -10.10 11.70
CA ARG A 69 2.95 -10.25 13.12
C ARG A 69 3.50 -9.09 13.98
N ASN A 70 3.50 -7.87 13.46
CA ASN A 70 3.93 -6.71 14.23
C ASN A 70 2.84 -6.37 15.25
N ARG A 71 3.18 -6.43 16.52
CA ARG A 71 2.34 -5.92 17.61
C ARG A 71 2.64 -4.44 17.76
N LYS A 72 1.66 -3.60 17.46
CA LYS A 72 1.71 -2.19 17.82
C LYS A 72 1.69 -2.07 19.32
N CYS A 73 2.55 -1.23 19.86
CA CYS A 73 2.63 -1.00 21.29
C CYS A 73 2.69 0.51 21.57
N GLU A 74 2.27 0.88 22.78
CA GLU A 74 2.27 2.26 23.24
C GLU A 74 3.04 2.34 24.56
N HIS A 75 3.78 3.41 24.74
CA HIS A 75 4.48 3.72 25.99
C HIS A 75 4.51 5.23 26.19
N GLU A 76 3.97 5.70 27.31
CA GLU A 76 3.90 7.13 27.67
C GLU A 76 3.30 8.01 26.55
N GLY A 77 2.23 7.53 25.88
CA GLY A 77 1.58 8.26 24.77
C GLY A 77 2.31 8.18 23.43
N ILE A 78 3.49 7.55 23.37
CA ILE A 78 4.22 7.33 22.14
C ILE A 78 3.82 5.98 21.54
N ARG A 79 3.40 5.99 20.28
CA ARG A 79 3.02 4.78 19.55
C ARG A 79 4.17 4.26 18.70
N PHE A 80 4.44 2.97 18.85
CA PHE A 80 5.46 2.25 18.10
C PHE A 80 4.80 1.20 17.20
N ASP A 81 5.28 1.06 15.97
CA ASP A 81 4.77 0.08 15.01
C ASP A 81 5.24 -1.35 15.32
N SER A 82 6.26 -1.51 16.18
CA SER A 82 6.75 -2.81 16.62
C SER A 82 7.40 -2.78 18.02
N GLU A 83 7.43 -3.94 18.67
CA GLU A 83 8.14 -4.12 19.95
C GLU A 83 9.66 -3.88 19.81
N LYS A 84 10.24 -4.17 18.63
CA LYS A 84 11.65 -3.89 18.34
C LYS A 84 11.96 -2.39 18.33
N GLU A 85 11.08 -1.61 17.70
CA GLU A 85 11.18 -0.15 17.66
C GLU A 85 11.12 0.41 19.09
N ARG A 86 10.16 -0.04 19.91
CA ARG A 86 10.07 0.35 21.32
C ARG A 86 11.32 -0.02 22.11
N ALA A 87 11.84 -1.23 21.95
CA ALA A 87 13.08 -1.65 22.64
C ALA A 87 14.27 -0.76 22.25
N ARG A 88 14.39 -0.47 20.94
CA ARG A 88 15.44 0.43 20.45
C ARG A 88 15.29 1.86 20.99
N TYR A 89 14.06 2.36 21.11
CA TYR A 89 13.80 3.65 21.74
C TYR A 89 14.36 3.72 23.16
N PHE A 90 14.13 2.70 24.00
CA PHE A 90 14.69 2.68 25.36
C PHE A 90 16.21 2.67 25.38
N ASP A 91 16.86 1.98 24.43
CA ASP A 91 18.31 2.03 24.32
C ASP A 91 18.80 3.45 23.97
N LEU A 92 18.13 4.11 23.03
CA LEU A 92 18.49 5.47 22.64
C LEU A 92 18.25 6.48 23.76
N VAL A 93 17.17 6.35 24.53
CA VAL A 93 16.92 7.19 25.72
C VAL A 93 18.04 7.00 26.76
N ARG A 94 18.47 5.76 27.02
CA ARG A 94 19.61 5.49 27.90
C ARG A 94 20.91 6.10 27.39
N MET A 95 21.15 6.02 26.07
CA MET A 95 22.33 6.65 25.45
C MET A 95 22.27 8.17 25.55
N GLN A 96 21.07 8.78 25.42
CA GLN A 96 20.90 10.23 25.60
C GLN A 96 21.13 10.64 27.06
N ALA A 97 20.61 9.89 28.03
CA ALA A 97 20.86 10.13 29.44
C ALA A 97 22.36 10.02 29.82
N ALA A 98 23.09 9.11 29.14
CA ALA A 98 24.54 8.94 29.28
C ALA A 98 25.36 9.98 28.47
N SER A 99 24.69 10.95 27.83
CA SER A 99 25.32 11.99 26.95
C SER A 99 26.13 11.43 25.78
N LEU A 100 25.86 10.19 25.37
CA LEU A 100 26.46 9.58 24.18
C LEU A 100 25.83 10.09 22.88
N ILE A 101 24.56 10.44 22.96
CA ILE A 101 23.80 11.06 21.87
C ILE A 101 23.00 12.25 22.38
N ARG A 102 22.55 13.12 21.47
CA ARG A 102 21.70 14.28 21.78
C ARG A 102 20.65 14.47 20.69
N ASP A 103 19.62 15.28 21.00
CA ASP A 103 18.55 15.65 20.08
C ASP A 103 17.83 14.44 19.48
N LEU A 104 17.48 13.44 20.29
CA LEU A 104 16.71 12.29 19.86
C LEU A 104 15.31 12.74 19.42
N ARG A 105 14.98 12.45 18.17
CA ARG A 105 13.68 12.70 17.55
C ARG A 105 13.13 11.43 16.95
N LEU A 106 11.81 11.26 17.05
CA LEU A 106 11.07 10.10 16.53
C LEU A 106 10.32 10.47 15.28
N GLN A 107 10.16 9.50 14.38
CA GLN A 107 9.32 9.56 13.18
C GLN A 107 9.52 10.85 12.35
N VAL A 108 10.78 11.17 12.07
CA VAL A 108 11.15 12.38 11.34
C VAL A 108 10.93 12.20 9.84
N PRO A 109 10.08 13.04 9.19
CA PRO A 109 9.88 12.98 7.76
C PRO A 109 10.98 13.73 7.00
N PHE A 110 11.55 13.09 5.99
CA PHE A 110 12.46 13.67 5.01
C PHE A 110 11.75 13.70 3.65
N VAL A 111 11.57 14.90 3.08
CA VAL A 111 11.06 15.02 1.72
C VAL A 111 12.15 14.59 0.75
N LEU A 112 11.84 13.61 -0.10
CA LEU A 112 12.73 13.06 -1.12
C LEU A 112 12.52 13.74 -2.46
N THR A 113 11.25 13.95 -2.85
CA THR A 113 10.86 14.68 -4.05
C THR A 113 9.69 15.58 -3.71
N GLU A 114 9.73 16.79 -4.20
CA GLU A 114 8.62 17.74 -4.08
C GLU A 114 7.47 17.33 -5.00
N ARG A 115 6.31 17.94 -4.80
CA ARG A 115 5.17 17.81 -5.72
C ARG A 115 5.54 18.48 -7.04
N MET A 116 5.38 17.76 -8.15
CA MET A 116 5.72 18.24 -9.49
C MET A 116 4.54 18.08 -10.44
N GLN A 117 4.42 18.98 -11.40
CA GLN A 117 3.46 18.87 -12.47
C GLN A 117 4.11 18.19 -13.67
N ARG A 118 3.42 17.25 -14.27
CA ARG A 118 3.80 16.61 -15.54
C ARG A 118 3.46 17.50 -16.72
N ASP A 119 4.01 17.20 -17.88
CA ASP A 119 3.72 17.90 -19.13
C ASP A 119 2.25 17.76 -19.57
N ASP A 120 1.57 16.69 -19.14
CA ASP A 120 0.14 16.45 -19.35
C ASP A 120 -0.78 17.24 -18.41
N GLY A 121 -0.20 18.08 -17.52
CA GLY A 121 -0.92 18.87 -16.53
C GLY A 121 -1.28 18.10 -15.26
N THR A 122 -1.06 16.78 -15.17
CA THR A 122 -1.29 16.00 -13.95
C THR A 122 -0.23 16.27 -12.89
N TRP A 123 -0.58 16.05 -11.62
CA TRP A 123 0.31 16.29 -10.49
C TRP A 123 0.86 15.00 -9.91
N GLU A 124 2.19 14.90 -9.84
CA GLU A 124 2.87 13.90 -9.03
C GLU A 124 2.91 14.31 -7.55
N ARG A 125 2.64 13.34 -6.69
CA ARG A 125 2.67 13.57 -5.24
C ARG A 125 4.12 13.65 -4.75
N ALA A 126 4.35 14.52 -3.76
CA ALA A 126 5.60 14.54 -3.03
C ALA A 126 5.90 13.15 -2.43
N SER A 127 7.14 12.71 -2.57
CA SER A 127 7.62 11.48 -1.93
C SER A 127 8.39 11.84 -0.67
N LYS A 128 8.12 11.10 0.43
CA LYS A 128 8.81 11.28 1.70
C LYS A 128 9.30 9.95 2.26
N TYR A 129 10.40 10.01 2.97
CA TYR A 129 10.90 8.97 3.85
C TYR A 129 10.63 9.37 5.30
N VAL A 130 10.10 8.49 6.10
CA VAL A 130 9.92 8.72 7.54
C VAL A 130 10.92 7.81 8.25
N ALA A 131 11.88 8.40 8.95
CA ALA A 131 12.86 7.69 9.75
C ALA A 131 12.30 7.42 11.13
N ASP A 132 12.54 6.23 11.68
CA ASP A 132 12.06 5.86 13.02
C ASP A 132 12.75 6.71 14.09
N PHE A 133 14.08 6.91 13.99
CA PHE A 133 14.88 7.71 14.92
C PHE A 133 15.90 8.59 14.21
N VAL A 134 16.07 9.81 14.74
CA VAL A 134 17.11 10.75 14.31
C VAL A 134 17.75 11.35 15.54
N TYR A 135 19.07 11.36 15.60
CA TYR A 135 19.83 11.93 16.72
C TYR A 135 21.21 12.40 16.28
N ILE A 136 21.91 13.11 17.13
CA ILE A 136 23.30 13.50 16.93
C ILE A 136 24.19 12.64 17.82
N ASP A 137 25.14 11.94 17.23
CA ASP A 137 26.16 11.22 17.94
C ASP A 137 27.18 12.22 18.55
N CYS A 138 27.29 12.25 19.86
CA CYS A 138 28.17 13.20 20.55
C CYS A 138 29.65 12.96 20.31
N LYS A 139 30.06 11.73 19.97
CA LYS A 139 31.44 11.38 19.68
C LYS A 139 31.88 11.90 18.31
N THR A 140 31.03 11.80 17.31
CA THR A 140 31.35 12.18 15.92
C THR A 140 30.80 13.56 15.53
N GLY A 141 29.84 14.09 16.29
CA GLY A 141 29.12 15.31 15.97
C GLY A 141 28.16 15.17 14.77
N LYS A 142 28.01 13.97 14.19
CA LYS A 142 27.22 13.74 13.00
C LYS A 142 25.78 13.36 13.32
N GLN A 143 24.88 13.78 12.46
CA GLN A 143 23.49 13.30 12.49
C GLN A 143 23.42 11.84 12.04
N VAL A 144 22.76 11.02 12.84
CA VAL A 144 22.47 9.61 12.54
C VAL A 144 20.99 9.45 12.32
N VAL A 145 20.64 8.78 11.25
CA VAL A 145 19.25 8.42 10.88
C VAL A 145 19.13 6.91 10.98
N GLU A 146 18.34 6.43 11.94
CA GLU A 146 18.11 5.01 12.16
C GLU A 146 16.71 4.58 11.73
N ASP A 147 16.62 3.34 11.28
CA ASP A 147 15.38 2.71 10.86
C ASP A 147 15.35 1.24 11.30
N VAL A 148 14.31 0.86 12.06
CA VAL A 148 14.15 -0.49 12.60
C VAL A 148 13.39 -1.35 11.61
N LYS A 149 14.10 -2.20 10.89
CA LYS A 149 13.50 -3.00 9.82
C LYS A 149 13.81 -4.48 9.97
N SER A 150 12.78 -5.29 9.71
CA SER A 150 12.98 -6.73 9.61
C SER A 150 13.82 -7.08 8.36
N PRO A 151 14.54 -8.22 8.35
CA PRO A 151 15.29 -8.67 7.18
C PRO A 151 14.45 -8.77 5.90
N ILE A 152 13.16 -9.09 6.05
CA ILE A 152 12.22 -9.18 4.92
C ILE A 152 11.92 -7.78 4.37
N THR A 153 11.68 -6.80 5.24
CA THR A 153 11.37 -5.43 4.84
C THR A 153 12.57 -4.74 4.18
N ARG A 154 13.80 -5.06 4.61
CA ARG A 154 15.04 -4.56 3.98
C ARG A 154 15.16 -4.95 2.51
N LYS A 155 14.54 -6.07 2.09
CA LYS A 155 14.52 -6.56 0.70
C LYS A 155 13.38 -5.96 -0.13
N ASN A 156 12.49 -5.15 0.46
CA ASN A 156 11.38 -4.54 -0.26
C ASN A 156 11.89 -3.52 -1.28
N PRO A 157 11.54 -3.64 -2.59
CA PRO A 157 12.00 -2.72 -3.63
C PRO A 157 11.69 -1.25 -3.34
N THR A 158 10.49 -0.96 -2.84
CA THR A 158 10.07 0.40 -2.47
C THR A 158 10.95 0.99 -1.37
N TYR A 159 11.31 0.19 -0.36
CA TYR A 159 12.21 0.60 0.71
C TYR A 159 13.61 0.86 0.17
N ILE A 160 14.15 -0.05 -0.64
CA ILE A 160 15.47 0.09 -1.28
C ILE A 160 15.53 1.36 -2.11
N GLN A 161 14.48 1.64 -2.91
CA GLN A 161 14.41 2.86 -3.72
C GLN A 161 14.44 4.11 -2.85
N LYS A 162 13.61 4.18 -1.80
CA LYS A 162 13.60 5.31 -0.87
C LYS A 162 14.94 5.52 -0.17
N ARG A 163 15.60 4.45 0.26
CA ARG A 163 16.93 4.50 0.87
C ARG A 163 17.99 5.06 -0.08
N LYS A 164 17.98 4.61 -1.35
CA LYS A 164 18.87 5.14 -2.39
C LYS A 164 18.60 6.63 -2.66
N THR A 165 17.33 7.01 -2.76
CA THR A 165 16.94 8.40 -2.97
C THR A 165 17.35 9.29 -1.78
N MET A 166 17.22 8.78 -0.54
CA MET A 166 17.68 9.47 0.66
C MET A 166 19.19 9.78 0.60
N LEU A 167 19.98 8.81 0.17
CA LEU A 167 21.42 9.01 -0.02
C LEU A 167 21.70 10.01 -1.16
N ALA A 168 21.03 9.88 -2.31
CA ALA A 168 21.26 10.73 -3.48
C ALA A 168 20.86 12.21 -3.25
N VAL A 169 19.69 12.43 -2.61
CA VAL A 169 19.12 13.78 -2.45
C VAL A 169 19.63 14.49 -1.20
N ARG A 170 19.83 13.75 -0.10
CA ARG A 170 20.19 14.30 1.21
C ARG A 170 21.62 13.97 1.66
N GLY A 171 22.32 13.08 0.96
CA GLY A 171 23.65 12.62 1.38
C GLY A 171 23.62 11.77 2.68
N ILE A 172 22.43 11.31 3.09
CA ILE A 172 22.23 10.60 4.36
C ILE A 172 22.17 9.10 4.12
N THR A 173 23.06 8.38 4.80
CA THR A 173 23.02 6.91 4.86
C THR A 173 22.16 6.49 6.04
N ILE A 174 21.13 5.68 5.78
CA ILE A 174 20.24 5.17 6.82
C ILE A 174 20.91 3.99 7.52
N LYS A 175 20.96 4.04 8.84
CA LYS A 175 21.43 2.93 9.67
C LYS A 175 20.28 1.98 9.97
N GLU A 176 20.33 0.79 9.42
CA GLU A 176 19.33 -0.27 9.61
C GLU A 176 19.64 -1.08 10.88
N VAL A 177 18.68 -1.17 11.80
CA VAL A 177 18.79 -1.87 13.08
C VAL A 177 17.84 -3.06 13.15
#